data_9033df050cd85b798302b3d887742a3e
#
_entry.id   9033df050cd85b798302b3d887742a3e
#
_cell.length_a   1.000
_cell.length_b   1.000
_cell.length_c   1.000
_cell.angle_alpha   90.00
_cell.angle_beta   90.00
_cell.angle_gamma   90.00
#
_symmetry.space_group_name_H-M   'P 1'
#
loop_
_entity.id
_entity.type
_entity.pdbx_description
1 polymer ?
#
loop_
_entity_poly.entity_id
_entity_poly.type
_entity_poly.pdbx_seq_one_letter_code
_entity_poly.pdbx_strand_id
1 'polypeptide(L)'
;WAFNRQRYWGEPIPIVHCDDCGVVPVPYEELPLRLPKVENFEPGAEGESPLAKIESFVNCTCPKCGKKARRETDTMPQWAGSSWYFLRYIDPHNDQALADPEKLKYWMPVDWYNGGMEHVTRHVIYSRFWHHFLYDIGVVNTPEPYAKRSIQGLILGPDGDKMSKSKGNVVDPLDIVKDYGADTLRTYVLFMGDYSAATPWNDNAVKGCKRFLERVSGFTDLISEDQETQKLETPFHKTIKKVSSDLEDMKFNTAIAALMTLTNDIYNLGKVSREQVQTFAK
;
A
#
# COMPACT_ATOMS: atom_id res chain seq x y z
N TRP A 1 -11.84 -21.96 3.09
CA TRP A 1 -11.26 -20.66 2.90
C TRP A 1 -10.11 -20.44 3.88
N ALA A 2 -8.93 -20.04 3.43
CA ALA A 2 -7.70 -20.07 4.22
C ALA A 2 -7.62 -19.00 5.31
N PHE A 3 -8.55 -19.02 6.26
CA PHE A 3 -8.59 -18.09 7.38
C PHE A 3 -7.71 -18.55 8.56
N ASN A 4 -7.58 -19.82 8.77
CA ASN A 4 -6.72 -20.45 9.78
C ASN A 4 -5.60 -21.25 9.13
N ARG A 5 -4.43 -21.26 9.74
CA ARG A 5 -3.24 -21.92 9.23
C ARG A 5 -2.43 -22.58 10.34
N GLN A 6 -1.79 -23.71 10.01
CA GLN A 6 -0.86 -24.46 10.84
C GLN A 6 0.53 -23.82 10.72
N ARG A 7 0.66 -22.55 11.13
CA ARG A 7 1.92 -21.79 11.10
C ARG A 7 2.07 -21.02 12.39
N TYR A 8 3.31 -20.89 12.88
CA TYR A 8 3.60 -20.11 14.07
C TYR A 8 3.37 -18.60 13.81
N TRP A 9 3.90 -18.09 12.72
CA TRP A 9 3.77 -16.67 12.37
C TRP A 9 2.36 -16.34 11.87
N GLY A 10 1.63 -15.68 12.72
CA GLY A 10 0.25 -15.27 12.49
C GLY A 10 -0.37 -14.79 13.80
N GLU A 11 -1.61 -14.35 13.73
CA GLU A 11 -2.36 -13.91 14.91
C GLU A 11 -3.02 -15.11 15.55
N PRO A 12 -2.83 -15.35 16.88
CA PRO A 12 -3.47 -16.45 17.56
C PRO A 12 -4.99 -16.26 17.58
N ILE A 13 -5.72 -17.37 17.42
CA ILE A 13 -7.18 -17.36 17.46
C ILE A 13 -7.61 -17.52 18.93
N PRO A 14 -8.33 -16.54 19.53
CA PRO A 14 -8.66 -16.54 20.94
C PRO A 14 -9.83 -17.47 21.29
N ILE A 15 -9.64 -18.78 21.04
CA ILE A 15 -10.66 -19.82 21.23
C ILE A 15 -10.09 -20.97 22.07
N VAL A 16 -10.96 -21.56 22.89
CA VAL A 16 -10.71 -22.75 23.67
C VAL A 16 -11.73 -23.84 23.27
N HIS A 17 -11.24 -25.03 23.04
CA HIS A 17 -12.07 -26.23 22.77
C HIS A 17 -12.27 -27.03 24.06
N CYS A 18 -13.53 -27.18 24.47
CA CYS A 18 -13.94 -27.92 25.66
C CYS A 18 -14.88 -29.06 25.27
N ASP A 19 -14.64 -30.26 25.80
CA ASP A 19 -15.46 -31.42 25.45
C ASP A 19 -16.94 -31.25 25.89
N ASP A 20 -17.20 -30.52 26.97
CA ASP A 20 -18.56 -30.28 27.45
C ASP A 20 -19.22 -29.03 26.88
N CYS A 21 -18.45 -27.96 26.65
CA CYS A 21 -18.97 -26.65 26.28
C CYS A 21 -18.81 -26.33 24.79
N GLY A 22 -18.07 -27.15 24.03
CA GLY A 22 -17.72 -26.89 22.64
C GLY A 22 -16.68 -25.77 22.50
N VAL A 23 -16.90 -24.90 21.53
CA VAL A 23 -16.03 -23.75 21.25
C VAL A 23 -16.37 -22.61 22.20
N VAL A 24 -15.38 -22.14 22.96
CA VAL A 24 -15.53 -21.08 23.97
C VAL A 24 -14.50 -19.97 23.70
N PRO A 25 -14.90 -18.69 23.65
CA PRO A 25 -13.94 -17.61 23.50
C PRO A 25 -13.04 -17.46 24.73
N VAL A 26 -11.79 -17.05 24.52
CA VAL A 26 -10.89 -16.63 25.61
C VAL A 26 -11.49 -15.39 26.28
N PRO A 27 -11.50 -15.30 27.63
CA PRO A 27 -12.02 -14.14 28.35
C PRO A 27 -11.31 -12.84 27.94
N TYR A 28 -12.03 -11.72 27.97
CA TYR A 28 -11.50 -10.41 27.56
C TYR A 28 -10.27 -10.00 28.39
N GLU A 29 -10.24 -10.36 29.67
CA GLU A 29 -9.17 -10.07 30.61
C GLU A 29 -7.85 -10.81 30.29
N GLU A 30 -7.93 -11.89 29.50
CA GLU A 30 -6.76 -12.64 29.03
C GLU A 30 -6.24 -12.15 27.67
N LEU A 31 -6.87 -11.15 27.08
CA LEU A 31 -6.44 -10.56 25.80
C LEU A 31 -5.38 -9.46 26.05
N PRO A 32 -4.44 -9.26 25.14
CA PRO A 32 -4.22 -10.02 23.91
C PRO A 32 -3.60 -11.40 24.16
N LEU A 33 -4.15 -12.43 23.52
CA LEU A 33 -3.53 -13.76 23.51
C LEU A 33 -2.16 -13.68 22.79
N ARG A 34 -1.09 -14.02 23.51
CA ARG A 34 0.28 -13.93 23.00
C ARG A 34 0.80 -15.28 22.59
N LEU A 35 1.53 -15.32 21.47
CA LEU A 35 2.28 -16.51 21.04
C LEU A 35 3.40 -16.79 22.05
N PRO A 36 3.60 -18.06 22.48
CA PRO A 36 4.72 -18.47 23.32
C PRO A 36 6.04 -18.37 22.55
N LYS A 37 7.12 -18.07 23.25
CA LYS A 37 8.46 -18.13 22.63
C LYS A 37 8.81 -19.57 22.28
N VAL A 38 9.27 -19.82 21.07
CA VAL A 38 9.65 -21.14 20.57
C VAL A 38 11.02 -21.08 19.88
N GLU A 39 11.77 -22.17 19.96
CA GLU A 39 13.05 -22.32 19.25
C GLU A 39 12.87 -22.85 17.83
N ASN A 40 11.81 -23.64 17.60
CA ASN A 40 11.46 -24.20 16.30
C ASN A 40 10.00 -23.89 15.96
N PHE A 41 9.76 -23.33 14.79
CA PHE A 41 8.44 -22.95 14.26
C PHE A 41 8.03 -23.76 13.02
N GLU A 42 8.69 -24.89 12.76
CA GLU A 42 8.31 -25.77 11.66
C GLU A 42 7.04 -26.55 12.02
N PRO A 43 6.12 -26.72 11.08
CA PRO A 43 4.97 -27.60 11.25
C PRO A 43 5.38 -29.02 11.63
N GLY A 44 4.47 -29.76 12.25
CA GLY A 44 4.68 -31.18 12.50
C GLY A 44 4.79 -32.01 11.23
N ALA A 45 5.21 -33.26 11.37
CA ALA A 45 5.40 -34.21 10.25
C ALA A 45 4.08 -34.45 9.47
N GLU A 46 2.95 -34.41 10.16
CA GLU A 46 1.61 -34.56 9.58
C GLU A 46 0.94 -33.18 9.27
N GLY A 47 1.71 -32.09 9.35
CA GLY A 47 1.25 -30.73 9.06
C GLY A 47 0.59 -30.02 10.24
N GLU A 48 0.70 -30.55 11.47
CA GLU A 48 0.15 -29.90 12.66
C GLU A 48 0.85 -28.57 12.94
N SER A 49 0.10 -27.67 13.57
CA SER A 49 0.63 -26.38 14.03
C SER A 49 1.83 -26.58 14.97
N PRO A 50 2.90 -25.79 14.83
CA PRO A 50 3.99 -25.77 15.82
C PRO A 50 3.51 -25.51 17.24
N LEU A 51 2.43 -24.74 17.41
CA LEU A 51 1.82 -24.46 18.72
C LEU A 51 1.20 -25.70 19.37
N ALA A 52 0.75 -26.70 18.57
CA ALA A 52 0.15 -27.93 19.07
C ALA A 52 1.09 -28.78 19.93
N LYS A 53 2.42 -28.59 19.75
CA LYS A 53 3.47 -29.30 20.50
C LYS A 53 3.83 -28.62 21.83
N ILE A 54 3.28 -27.46 22.13
CA ILE A 54 3.62 -26.67 23.31
C ILE A 54 2.54 -26.88 24.36
N GLU A 55 2.74 -27.88 25.21
CA GLU A 55 1.74 -28.27 26.23
C GLU A 55 1.30 -27.11 27.12
N SER A 56 2.23 -26.23 27.49
CA SER A 56 1.94 -25.04 28.32
C SER A 56 1.05 -24.00 27.62
N PHE A 57 1.03 -23.99 26.29
CA PHE A 57 0.13 -23.14 25.51
C PHE A 57 -1.21 -23.86 25.24
N VAL A 58 -1.16 -25.12 24.88
CA VAL A 58 -2.35 -25.90 24.47
C VAL A 58 -3.26 -26.20 25.64
N ASN A 59 -2.70 -26.71 26.75
CA ASN A 59 -3.51 -27.14 27.89
C ASN A 59 -3.96 -25.94 28.70
N CYS A 60 -5.27 -25.82 28.85
CA CYS A 60 -5.89 -24.71 29.58
C CYS A 60 -7.14 -25.17 30.34
N THR A 61 -7.73 -24.26 31.09
CA THR A 61 -9.01 -24.47 31.77
C THR A 61 -10.11 -23.79 30.92
N CYS A 62 -11.23 -24.49 30.77
CA CYS A 62 -12.39 -23.91 30.08
C CYS A 62 -12.95 -22.72 30.88
N PRO A 63 -13.03 -21.51 30.26
CA PRO A 63 -13.55 -20.32 30.96
C PRO A 63 -15.00 -20.44 31.39
N LYS A 64 -15.78 -21.35 30.77
CA LYS A 64 -17.21 -21.50 31.03
C LYS A 64 -17.51 -22.50 32.14
N CYS A 65 -16.82 -23.63 32.17
CA CYS A 65 -17.16 -24.73 33.13
C CYS A 65 -16.02 -25.12 34.08
N GLY A 66 -14.81 -24.55 33.93
CA GLY A 66 -13.67 -24.83 34.80
C GLY A 66 -12.98 -26.19 34.57
N LYS A 67 -13.44 -26.99 33.61
CA LYS A 67 -12.84 -28.29 33.30
C LYS A 67 -11.60 -28.12 32.38
N LYS A 68 -10.83 -29.20 32.24
CA LYS A 68 -9.71 -29.26 31.28
C LYS A 68 -10.21 -28.97 29.87
N ALA A 69 -9.43 -28.18 29.13
CA ALA A 69 -9.73 -27.77 27.77
C ALA A 69 -8.43 -27.55 26.98
N ARG A 70 -8.55 -27.31 25.69
CA ARG A 70 -7.42 -27.10 24.79
C ARG A 70 -7.56 -25.78 24.04
N ARG A 71 -6.50 -24.95 24.01
CA ARG A 71 -6.48 -23.74 23.17
C ARG A 71 -6.47 -24.13 21.71
N GLU A 72 -7.00 -23.24 20.87
CA GLU A 72 -6.79 -23.29 19.43
C GLU A 72 -5.31 -23.10 19.12
N THR A 73 -4.79 -23.93 18.24
CA THR A 73 -3.36 -23.93 17.86
C THR A 73 -3.11 -23.43 16.45
N ASP A 74 -4.16 -23.25 15.65
CA ASP A 74 -4.04 -22.57 14.37
C ASP A 74 -3.90 -21.06 14.59
N THR A 75 -3.26 -20.39 13.64
CA THR A 75 -3.14 -18.95 13.62
C THR A 75 -3.82 -18.36 12.39
N MET A 76 -4.25 -17.11 12.49
CA MET A 76 -4.72 -16.35 11.34
C MET A 76 -3.52 -15.82 10.53
N PRO A 77 -3.64 -15.70 9.19
CA PRO A 77 -2.59 -15.05 8.39
C PRO A 77 -2.50 -13.56 8.73
N GLN A 78 -1.37 -12.93 8.42
CA GLN A 78 -1.15 -11.48 8.60
C GLN A 78 -2.24 -10.61 7.94
N TRP A 79 -2.98 -11.18 6.99
CA TRP A 79 -4.13 -10.51 6.36
C TRP A 79 -5.26 -10.21 7.34
N ALA A 80 -5.37 -10.94 8.44
CA ALA A 80 -6.33 -10.64 9.51
C ALA A 80 -5.98 -9.32 10.20
N GLY A 81 -4.74 -9.13 10.65
CA GLY A 81 -4.28 -7.89 11.25
C GLY A 81 -4.28 -6.71 10.27
N SER A 82 -3.84 -6.94 9.02
CA SER A 82 -3.87 -5.88 8.00
C SER A 82 -5.29 -5.49 7.57
N SER A 83 -6.32 -6.26 7.97
CA SER A 83 -7.70 -6.03 7.57
C SER A 83 -8.33 -4.76 8.13
N TRP A 84 -7.78 -4.18 9.17
CA TRP A 84 -8.40 -3.06 9.88
C TRP A 84 -7.43 -1.91 10.20
N TYR A 85 -6.19 -1.92 9.71
CA TYR A 85 -5.18 -0.90 10.03
C TYR A 85 -5.65 0.52 9.65
N PHE A 86 -6.36 0.68 8.53
CA PHE A 86 -6.86 1.97 8.07
C PHE A 86 -7.93 2.55 8.99
N LEU A 87 -8.70 1.69 9.69
CA LEU A 87 -9.62 2.13 10.73
C LEU A 87 -8.86 2.61 11.97
N ARG A 88 -7.83 1.86 12.39
CA ARG A 88 -7.02 2.20 13.55
C ARG A 88 -6.19 3.47 13.34
N TYR A 89 -5.75 3.75 12.11
CA TYR A 89 -5.05 5.00 11.77
C TYR A 89 -5.88 6.26 12.02
N ILE A 90 -7.20 6.16 12.01
CA ILE A 90 -8.10 7.28 12.27
C ILE A 90 -7.96 7.76 13.72
N ASP A 91 -7.71 6.82 14.66
CA ASP A 91 -7.62 7.12 16.09
C ASP A 91 -6.62 6.19 16.80
N PRO A 92 -5.31 6.31 16.51
CA PRO A 92 -4.30 5.31 16.88
C PRO A 92 -4.05 5.20 18.39
N HIS A 93 -4.38 6.23 19.17
CA HIS A 93 -4.17 6.31 20.62
C HIS A 93 -5.43 6.02 21.44
N ASN A 94 -6.51 5.63 20.81
CA ASN A 94 -7.75 5.27 21.52
C ASN A 94 -7.57 3.91 22.21
N ASP A 95 -7.70 3.88 23.53
CA ASP A 95 -7.59 2.68 24.37
C ASP A 95 -8.94 2.09 24.78
N GLN A 96 -10.05 2.74 24.42
CA GLN A 96 -11.42 2.35 24.77
C GLN A 96 -12.15 1.62 23.64
N ALA A 97 -11.80 1.94 22.39
CA ALA A 97 -12.46 1.40 21.21
C ALA A 97 -11.47 1.25 20.04
N LEU A 98 -11.90 0.56 18.98
CA LEU A 98 -11.16 0.45 17.70
C LEU A 98 -10.78 1.84 17.17
N ALA A 99 -11.70 2.78 17.19
CA ALA A 99 -11.53 4.20 16.96
C ALA A 99 -12.80 4.93 17.44
N ASP A 100 -12.72 6.25 17.63
CA ASP A 100 -13.87 7.07 17.99
C ASP A 100 -14.95 7.01 16.89
N PRO A 101 -16.24 6.74 17.22
CA PRO A 101 -17.31 6.59 16.24
C PRO A 101 -17.53 7.83 15.36
N GLU A 102 -17.39 9.06 15.89
CA GLU A 102 -17.55 10.27 15.10
C GLU A 102 -16.38 10.48 14.12
N LYS A 103 -15.17 10.11 14.54
CA LYS A 103 -14.01 10.09 13.63
C LYS A 103 -14.19 9.04 12.52
N LEU A 104 -14.68 7.84 12.86
CA LEU A 104 -15.00 6.80 11.86
C LEU A 104 -16.03 7.29 10.86
N LYS A 105 -17.09 7.95 11.33
CA LYS A 105 -18.16 8.50 10.49
C LYS A 105 -17.64 9.60 9.54
N TYR A 106 -16.66 10.38 9.98
CA TYR A 106 -16.08 11.45 9.16
C TYR A 106 -15.10 10.92 8.11
N TRP A 107 -14.25 9.95 8.48
CA TRP A 107 -13.15 9.49 7.61
C TRP A 107 -13.48 8.28 6.74
N MET A 108 -14.57 7.55 7.03
CA MET A 108 -14.95 6.37 6.26
C MET A 108 -16.13 6.66 5.31
N PRO A 109 -16.16 5.97 4.15
CA PRO A 109 -15.19 5.01 3.61
C PRO A 109 -13.90 5.69 3.15
N VAL A 110 -12.82 4.93 3.00
CA VAL A 110 -11.58 5.44 2.38
C VAL A 110 -11.89 5.89 0.95
N ASP A 111 -11.57 7.15 0.62
CA ASP A 111 -11.94 7.76 -0.67
C ASP A 111 -11.33 7.02 -1.86
N TRP A 112 -10.04 6.67 -1.77
CA TRP A 112 -9.33 6.01 -2.84
C TRP A 112 -8.25 5.06 -2.32
N TYR A 113 -8.37 3.78 -2.64
CA TYR A 113 -7.50 2.72 -2.17
C TYR A 113 -6.69 2.10 -3.30
N ASN A 114 -5.36 2.27 -3.26
CA ASN A 114 -4.45 1.77 -4.28
C ASN A 114 -3.73 0.52 -3.79
N GLY A 115 -3.59 -0.48 -4.66
CA GLY A 115 -2.88 -1.69 -4.31
C GLY A 115 -2.76 -2.67 -5.48
N GLY A 116 -1.76 -3.55 -5.44
CA GLY A 116 -1.49 -4.51 -6.49
C GLY A 116 -2.60 -5.55 -6.69
N MET A 117 -2.64 -6.14 -7.89
CA MET A 117 -3.62 -7.16 -8.27
C MET A 117 -3.58 -8.38 -7.34
N GLU A 118 -2.40 -8.76 -6.85
CA GLU A 118 -2.19 -9.91 -5.97
C GLU A 118 -2.93 -9.79 -4.63
N HIS A 119 -3.28 -8.56 -4.22
CA HIS A 119 -4.01 -8.31 -2.98
C HIS A 119 -5.53 -8.46 -3.11
N VAL A 120 -6.07 -8.62 -4.32
CA VAL A 120 -7.51 -8.83 -4.53
C VAL A 120 -8.01 -10.05 -3.76
N THR A 121 -7.30 -11.16 -3.88
CA THR A 121 -7.61 -12.44 -3.19
C THR A 121 -6.92 -12.61 -1.84
N ARG A 122 -6.28 -11.56 -1.32
CA ARG A 122 -5.54 -11.57 -0.05
C ARG A 122 -6.05 -10.44 0.83
N HIS A 123 -5.27 -9.37 1.00
CA HIS A 123 -5.61 -8.23 1.85
C HIS A 123 -7.02 -7.68 1.59
N VAL A 124 -7.41 -7.47 0.34
CA VAL A 124 -8.68 -6.81 0.00
C VAL A 124 -9.89 -7.67 0.39
N ILE A 125 -9.87 -8.98 0.11
CA ILE A 125 -10.98 -9.85 0.49
C ILE A 125 -11.09 -9.99 2.01
N TYR A 126 -9.95 -10.06 2.73
CA TYR A 126 -9.94 -10.10 4.19
C TYR A 126 -10.46 -8.80 4.80
N SER A 127 -9.99 -7.65 4.32
CA SER A 127 -10.42 -6.35 4.85
C SER A 127 -11.91 -6.09 4.60
N ARG A 128 -12.44 -6.48 3.45
CA ARG A 128 -13.88 -6.39 3.19
C ARG A 128 -14.69 -7.31 4.09
N PHE A 129 -14.22 -8.55 4.32
CA PHE A 129 -14.89 -9.48 5.23
C PHE A 129 -14.93 -8.93 6.66
N TRP A 130 -13.80 -8.43 7.18
CA TRP A 130 -13.76 -7.79 8.50
C TRP A 130 -14.63 -6.53 8.57
N HIS A 131 -14.62 -5.72 7.54
CA HIS A 131 -15.40 -4.50 7.50
C HIS A 131 -16.91 -4.79 7.49
N HIS A 132 -17.36 -5.77 6.72
CA HIS A 132 -18.76 -6.21 6.72
C HIS A 132 -19.19 -6.70 8.10
N PHE A 133 -18.36 -7.51 8.77
CA PHE A 133 -18.62 -7.94 10.15
C PHE A 133 -18.71 -6.74 11.10
N LEU A 134 -17.77 -5.80 11.02
CA LEU A 134 -17.81 -4.58 11.85
C LEU A 134 -19.04 -3.72 11.56
N TYR A 135 -19.51 -3.70 10.32
CA TYR A 135 -20.74 -3.03 9.93
C TYR A 135 -21.97 -3.73 10.53
N ASP A 136 -22.03 -5.05 10.45
CA ASP A 136 -23.15 -5.84 10.97
C ASP A 136 -23.32 -5.67 12.49
N ILE A 137 -22.22 -5.50 13.23
CA ILE A 137 -22.25 -5.24 14.67
C ILE A 137 -22.27 -3.74 15.03
N GLY A 138 -22.38 -2.84 14.06
CA GLY A 138 -22.54 -1.39 14.25
C GLY A 138 -21.29 -0.62 14.67
N VAL A 139 -20.10 -1.18 14.45
CA VAL A 139 -18.80 -0.50 14.76
C VAL A 139 -18.42 0.50 13.70
N VAL A 140 -18.71 0.22 12.42
CA VAL A 140 -18.49 1.14 11.30
C VAL A 140 -19.82 1.52 10.64
N ASN A 141 -19.88 2.66 10.00
CA ASN A 141 -21.12 3.25 9.45
C ASN A 141 -21.34 3.00 7.96
N THR A 142 -20.40 2.36 7.28
CA THR A 142 -20.49 2.06 5.83
C THR A 142 -20.33 0.57 5.58
N PRO A 143 -21.08 -0.03 4.63
CA PRO A 143 -20.95 -1.46 4.34
C PRO A 143 -19.66 -1.81 3.60
N GLU A 144 -19.07 -0.86 2.85
CA GLU A 144 -17.82 -1.07 2.12
C GLU A 144 -16.71 -0.18 2.68
N PRO A 145 -15.47 -0.71 2.81
CA PRO A 145 -14.36 0.05 3.36
C PRO A 145 -13.79 1.11 2.41
N TYR A 146 -13.96 0.94 1.10
CA TYR A 146 -13.35 1.77 0.07
C TYR A 146 -14.39 2.28 -0.93
N ALA A 147 -14.41 3.60 -1.17
CA ALA A 147 -15.28 4.23 -2.16
C ALA A 147 -14.76 3.96 -3.59
N LYS A 148 -13.44 4.02 -3.78
CA LYS A 148 -12.77 3.76 -5.07
C LYS A 148 -11.53 2.90 -4.84
N ARG A 149 -11.27 1.96 -5.76
CA ARG A 149 -10.05 1.16 -5.77
C ARG A 149 -9.36 1.22 -7.13
N SER A 150 -8.03 1.43 -7.12
CA SER A 150 -7.16 1.32 -8.30
C SER A 150 -6.13 0.21 -8.11
N ILE A 151 -5.73 -0.37 -9.23
CA ILE A 151 -4.74 -1.44 -9.29
C ILE A 151 -3.58 -0.92 -10.13
N GLN A 152 -2.37 -0.87 -9.55
CA GLN A 152 -1.17 -0.60 -10.31
C GLN A 152 -0.69 -1.85 -11.05
N GLY A 153 -0.05 -1.64 -12.20
CA GLY A 153 0.67 -2.67 -12.92
C GLY A 153 1.95 -3.11 -12.21
N LEU A 154 2.59 -4.13 -12.75
CA LEU A 154 3.88 -4.62 -12.26
C LEU A 154 5.02 -3.94 -13.02
N ILE A 155 6.07 -3.58 -12.31
CA ILE A 155 7.37 -3.27 -12.93
C ILE A 155 8.07 -4.59 -13.17
N LEU A 156 8.30 -4.89 -14.44
CA LEU A 156 8.98 -6.10 -14.87
C LEU A 156 10.50 -5.87 -14.96
N GLY A 157 11.27 -6.94 -14.95
CA GLY A 157 12.69 -6.88 -15.22
C GLY A 157 13.00 -6.36 -16.65
N PRO A 158 14.25 -6.02 -16.95
CA PRO A 158 14.65 -5.59 -18.30
C PRO A 158 14.37 -6.65 -19.38
N ASP A 159 14.24 -7.91 -18.98
CA ASP A 159 13.88 -9.06 -19.81
C ASP A 159 12.37 -9.18 -20.11
N GLY A 160 11.54 -8.31 -19.52
CA GLY A 160 10.08 -8.34 -19.63
C GLY A 160 9.40 -9.36 -18.72
N ASP A 161 10.15 -10.07 -17.89
CA ASP A 161 9.63 -11.05 -16.93
C ASP A 161 9.43 -10.40 -15.54
N LYS A 162 8.59 -11.03 -14.71
CA LYS A 162 8.43 -10.64 -13.30
C LYS A 162 9.78 -10.73 -12.58
N MET A 163 10.17 -9.65 -11.89
CA MET A 163 11.39 -9.60 -11.11
C MET A 163 11.43 -10.69 -10.04
N SER A 164 12.53 -11.43 -9.99
CA SER A 164 12.77 -12.48 -9.00
C SER A 164 14.25 -12.61 -8.68
N LYS A 165 14.59 -12.75 -7.40
CA LYS A 165 15.97 -12.99 -6.96
C LYS A 165 16.58 -14.24 -7.62
N SER A 166 15.77 -15.29 -7.82
CA SER A 166 16.21 -16.55 -8.46
C SER A 166 16.52 -16.40 -9.95
N LYS A 167 15.92 -15.40 -10.63
CA LYS A 167 16.19 -15.08 -12.04
C LYS A 167 17.33 -14.09 -12.23
N GLY A 168 17.74 -13.39 -11.18
CA GLY A 168 18.78 -12.36 -11.25
C GLY A 168 18.39 -11.11 -12.05
N ASN A 169 17.08 -10.88 -12.30
CA ASN A 169 16.55 -9.77 -13.09
C ASN A 169 15.96 -8.64 -12.22
N VAL A 170 16.32 -8.62 -10.93
CA VAL A 170 15.86 -7.59 -9.98
C VAL A 170 16.65 -6.32 -10.17
N VAL A 171 15.95 -5.19 -10.25
CA VAL A 171 16.54 -3.85 -10.17
C VAL A 171 16.40 -3.35 -8.73
N ASP A 172 17.53 -3.06 -8.08
CA ASP A 172 17.50 -2.50 -6.72
C ASP A 172 17.23 -0.99 -6.79
N PRO A 173 16.14 -0.51 -6.17
CA PRO A 173 15.84 0.92 -6.12
C PRO A 173 16.95 1.75 -5.46
N LEU A 174 17.69 1.19 -4.50
CA LEU A 174 18.77 1.90 -3.80
C LEU A 174 19.94 2.21 -4.72
N ASP A 175 20.29 1.32 -5.64
CA ASP A 175 21.31 1.57 -6.64
C ASP A 175 20.90 2.71 -7.57
N ILE A 176 19.63 2.73 -8.01
CA ILE A 176 19.11 3.81 -8.84
C ILE A 176 19.11 5.15 -8.11
N VAL A 177 18.72 5.15 -6.82
CA VAL A 177 18.77 6.37 -5.99
C VAL A 177 20.19 6.87 -5.82
N LYS A 178 21.16 5.98 -5.61
CA LYS A 178 22.58 6.32 -5.48
C LYS A 178 23.14 6.94 -6.76
N ASP A 179 22.81 6.39 -7.93
CA ASP A 179 23.39 6.78 -9.20
C ASP A 179 22.68 7.99 -9.84
N TYR A 180 21.36 8.10 -9.65
CA TYR A 180 20.55 9.09 -10.36
C TYR A 180 19.73 10.01 -9.43
N GLY A 181 19.62 9.71 -8.16
CA GLY A 181 18.80 10.45 -7.20
C GLY A 181 17.37 9.93 -7.06
N ALA A 182 16.78 10.16 -5.89
CA ALA A 182 15.44 9.69 -5.54
C ALA A 182 14.35 10.30 -6.45
N ASP A 183 14.46 11.59 -6.79
CA ASP A 183 13.46 12.26 -7.62
C ASP A 183 13.46 11.72 -9.05
N THR A 184 14.61 11.32 -9.56
CA THR A 184 14.72 10.65 -10.88
C THR A 184 13.98 9.32 -10.86
N LEU A 185 14.19 8.49 -9.84
CA LEU A 185 13.51 7.21 -9.69
C LEU A 185 11.99 7.41 -9.60
N ARG A 186 11.53 8.32 -8.75
CA ARG A 186 10.11 8.63 -8.56
C ARG A 186 9.46 9.11 -9.86
N THR A 187 10.11 10.03 -10.56
CA THR A 187 9.64 10.53 -11.87
C THR A 187 9.57 9.39 -12.88
N TYR A 188 10.61 8.56 -12.95
CA TYR A 188 10.65 7.45 -13.88
C TYR A 188 9.55 6.41 -13.64
N VAL A 189 9.31 6.01 -12.40
CA VAL A 189 8.26 5.02 -12.07
C VAL A 189 6.88 5.52 -12.49
N LEU A 190 6.62 6.82 -12.41
CA LEU A 190 5.37 7.40 -12.88
C LEU A 190 5.31 7.62 -14.41
N PHE A 191 6.47 7.74 -15.05
CA PHE A 191 6.57 8.04 -16.49
C PHE A 191 6.62 6.79 -17.38
N MET A 192 7.09 5.65 -16.86
CA MET A 192 7.48 4.47 -17.65
C MET A 192 6.35 3.81 -18.46
N GLY A 193 5.07 4.06 -18.08
CA GLY A 193 3.92 3.47 -18.79
C GLY A 193 2.58 3.82 -18.15
N ASP A 194 1.52 3.22 -18.66
CA ASP A 194 0.20 3.31 -18.05
C ASP A 194 0.21 2.73 -16.65
N TYR A 195 -0.44 3.42 -15.71
CA TYR A 195 -0.44 3.06 -14.28
C TYR A 195 -0.92 1.63 -14.01
N SER A 196 -1.89 1.15 -14.79
CA SER A 196 -2.48 -0.18 -14.64
C SER A 196 -1.76 -1.28 -15.41
N ALA A 197 -0.85 -0.92 -16.34
CA ALA A 197 -0.15 -1.86 -17.21
C ALA A 197 1.16 -2.38 -16.60
N ALA A 198 1.49 -3.63 -16.89
CA ALA A 198 2.82 -4.15 -16.61
C ALA A 198 3.82 -3.59 -17.62
N THR A 199 4.94 -3.02 -17.12
CA THR A 199 5.92 -2.34 -17.96
C THR A 199 7.34 -2.81 -17.62
N PRO A 200 8.18 -3.18 -18.62
CA PRO A 200 9.56 -3.56 -18.37
C PRO A 200 10.43 -2.37 -18.00
N TRP A 201 11.41 -2.61 -17.13
CA TRP A 201 12.40 -1.63 -16.73
C TRP A 201 13.30 -1.23 -17.91
N ASN A 202 13.64 0.07 -17.99
CA ASN A 202 14.50 0.62 -19.04
C ASN A 202 15.44 1.70 -18.49
N ASP A 203 16.74 1.37 -18.38
CA ASP A 203 17.76 2.27 -17.85
C ASP A 203 17.93 3.56 -18.68
N ASN A 204 17.72 3.51 -20.00
CA ASN A 204 17.82 4.69 -20.85
C ASN A 204 16.71 5.70 -20.56
N ALA A 205 15.52 5.22 -20.21
CA ALA A 205 14.42 6.08 -19.83
C ALA A 205 14.66 6.73 -18.44
N VAL A 206 15.33 6.03 -17.50
CA VAL A 206 15.80 6.61 -16.22
C VAL A 206 16.70 7.81 -16.47
N LYS A 207 17.71 7.66 -17.37
CA LYS A 207 18.61 8.76 -17.76
C LYS A 207 17.85 9.93 -18.42
N GLY A 208 16.79 9.61 -19.17
CA GLY A 208 15.90 10.61 -19.77
C GLY A 208 15.18 11.45 -18.70
N CYS A 209 14.66 10.81 -17.66
CA CYS A 209 14.02 11.49 -16.53
C CYS A 209 15.02 12.36 -15.75
N LYS A 210 16.25 11.89 -15.53
CA LYS A 210 17.30 12.71 -14.89
C LYS A 210 17.55 13.99 -15.68
N ARG A 211 17.79 13.88 -17.00
CA ARG A 211 17.98 15.05 -17.86
C ARG A 211 16.80 16.02 -17.86
N PHE A 212 15.59 15.50 -17.80
CA PHE A 212 14.39 16.33 -17.65
C PHE A 212 14.42 17.15 -16.36
N LEU A 213 14.68 16.52 -15.21
CA LEU A 213 14.77 17.20 -13.91
C LEU A 213 15.92 18.22 -13.86
N GLU A 214 17.09 17.90 -14.44
CA GLU A 214 18.21 18.83 -14.55
C GLU A 214 17.84 20.08 -15.38
N ARG A 215 17.11 19.90 -16.48
CA ARG A 215 16.60 21.03 -17.27
C ARG A 215 15.56 21.85 -16.50
N VAL A 216 14.65 21.22 -15.76
CA VAL A 216 13.71 21.96 -14.90
C VAL A 216 14.46 22.78 -13.85
N SER A 217 15.47 22.21 -13.20
CA SER A 217 16.35 22.94 -12.28
C SER A 217 17.05 24.13 -12.91
N GLY A 218 17.40 24.03 -14.18
CA GLY A 218 18.02 25.11 -14.94
C GLY A 218 17.10 26.26 -15.37
N PHE A 219 15.79 26.20 -15.08
CA PHE A 219 14.87 27.30 -15.40
C PHE A 219 15.23 28.62 -14.70
N THR A 220 15.87 28.54 -13.52
CA THR A 220 16.34 29.74 -12.80
C THR A 220 17.27 30.61 -13.63
N ASP A 221 18.06 30.02 -14.52
CA ASP A 221 19.01 30.71 -15.38
C ASP A 221 18.32 31.35 -16.61
N LEU A 222 17.08 30.95 -16.89
CA LEU A 222 16.26 31.45 -18.00
C LEU A 222 15.24 32.53 -17.57
N ILE A 223 15.20 32.87 -16.27
CA ILE A 223 14.24 33.85 -15.77
C ILE A 223 14.47 35.23 -16.42
N SER A 224 13.42 35.78 -17.02
CA SER A 224 13.45 37.07 -17.72
C SER A 224 12.13 37.81 -17.52
N GLU A 225 12.22 39.14 -17.42
CA GLU A 225 11.08 40.07 -17.43
C GLU A 225 10.67 40.51 -18.85
N ASP A 226 11.25 39.88 -19.88
CA ASP A 226 10.96 40.18 -21.28
C ASP A 226 9.51 39.80 -21.64
N GLN A 227 8.81 40.68 -22.35
CA GLN A 227 7.42 40.43 -22.82
C GLN A 227 7.31 39.19 -23.73
N GLU A 228 8.41 38.76 -24.32
CA GLU A 228 8.43 37.51 -25.14
C GLU A 228 8.02 36.28 -24.34
N THR A 229 8.16 36.28 -23.00
CA THR A 229 7.68 35.19 -22.14
C THR A 229 6.18 34.94 -22.25
N GLN A 230 5.38 35.95 -22.69
CA GLN A 230 3.95 35.81 -22.95
C GLN A 230 3.64 34.80 -24.06
N LYS A 231 4.61 34.51 -24.95
CA LYS A 231 4.45 33.44 -25.97
C LYS A 231 4.25 32.08 -25.36
N LEU A 232 4.63 31.86 -24.10
CA LEU A 232 4.46 30.62 -23.35
C LEU A 232 3.08 30.50 -22.66
N GLU A 233 2.26 31.55 -22.58
CA GLU A 233 0.96 31.51 -21.87
C GLU A 233 0.06 30.37 -22.39
N THR A 234 -0.13 30.31 -23.71
CA THR A 234 -0.94 29.26 -24.32
C THR A 234 -0.38 27.84 -24.06
N PRO A 235 0.94 27.56 -24.25
CA PRO A 235 1.55 26.31 -23.82
C PRO A 235 1.32 25.99 -22.35
N PHE A 236 1.52 26.94 -21.44
CA PHE A 236 1.28 26.75 -20.00
C PHE A 236 -0.17 26.35 -19.70
N HIS A 237 -1.15 27.11 -20.19
CA HIS A 237 -2.55 26.80 -19.95
C HIS A 237 -2.99 25.45 -20.53
N LYS A 238 -2.49 25.06 -21.68
CA LYS A 238 -2.72 23.73 -22.25
C LYS A 238 -2.13 22.63 -21.37
N THR A 239 -0.90 22.85 -20.88
CA THR A 239 -0.22 21.88 -20.01
C THR A 239 -0.93 21.76 -18.66
N ILE A 240 -1.32 22.86 -18.02
CA ILE A 240 -2.08 22.85 -16.77
C ILE A 240 -3.35 22.02 -16.93
N LYS A 241 -4.15 22.31 -17.97
CA LYS A 241 -5.38 21.55 -18.25
C LYS A 241 -5.10 20.07 -18.45
N LYS A 242 -4.06 19.73 -19.22
CA LYS A 242 -3.69 18.34 -19.52
C LYS A 242 -3.23 17.61 -18.26
N VAL A 243 -2.32 18.20 -17.48
CA VAL A 243 -1.78 17.61 -16.26
C VAL A 243 -2.89 17.40 -15.23
N SER A 244 -3.76 18.40 -15.01
CA SER A 244 -4.89 18.29 -14.07
C SER A 244 -5.81 17.11 -14.43
N SER A 245 -6.23 17.02 -15.68
CA SER A 245 -7.09 15.91 -16.14
C SER A 245 -6.38 14.55 -16.04
N ASP A 246 -5.10 14.49 -16.38
CA ASP A 246 -4.33 13.24 -16.35
C ASP A 246 -4.10 12.74 -14.91
N LEU A 247 -3.92 13.65 -13.95
CA LEU A 247 -3.78 13.29 -12.53
C LEU A 247 -5.08 12.69 -11.98
N GLU A 248 -6.24 13.26 -12.33
CA GLU A 248 -7.55 12.71 -11.94
C GLU A 248 -7.76 11.29 -12.47
N ASP A 249 -7.24 11.00 -13.66
CA ASP A 249 -7.35 9.72 -14.35
C ASP A 249 -6.19 8.76 -14.07
N MET A 250 -5.22 9.12 -13.21
CA MET A 250 -3.99 8.34 -12.94
C MET A 250 -3.11 8.13 -14.18
N LYS A 251 -3.17 9.03 -15.16
CA LYS A 251 -2.35 9.02 -16.39
C LYS A 251 -1.04 9.79 -16.19
N PHE A 252 -0.26 9.41 -15.19
CA PHE A 252 0.97 10.11 -14.80
C PHE A 252 2.00 10.19 -15.92
N ASN A 253 2.10 9.15 -16.75
CA ASN A 253 3.03 9.10 -17.88
C ASN A 253 2.75 10.21 -18.92
N THR A 254 1.48 10.46 -19.24
CA THR A 254 1.10 11.52 -20.19
C THR A 254 1.17 12.91 -19.56
N ALA A 255 0.90 13.04 -18.27
CA ALA A 255 1.12 14.28 -17.52
C ALA A 255 2.62 14.70 -17.55
N ILE A 256 3.52 13.76 -17.24
CA ILE A 256 4.97 14.02 -17.29
C ILE A 256 5.42 14.33 -18.72
N ALA A 257 4.89 13.61 -19.73
CA ALA A 257 5.18 13.92 -21.14
C ALA A 257 4.76 15.34 -21.53
N ALA A 258 3.61 15.82 -21.03
CA ALA A 258 3.18 17.21 -21.26
C ALA A 258 4.13 18.22 -20.61
N LEU A 259 4.62 17.96 -19.40
CA LEU A 259 5.62 18.77 -18.72
C LEU A 259 6.97 18.77 -19.48
N MET A 260 7.39 17.62 -20.02
CA MET A 260 8.59 17.53 -20.86
C MET A 260 8.45 18.36 -22.15
N THR A 261 7.26 18.38 -22.75
CA THR A 261 6.96 19.19 -23.93
C THR A 261 7.04 20.68 -23.59
N LEU A 262 6.40 21.12 -22.50
CA LEU A 262 6.48 22.52 -22.04
C LEU A 262 7.93 22.93 -21.73
N THR A 263 8.72 22.01 -21.14
CA THR A 263 10.16 22.25 -20.92
C THR A 263 10.90 22.51 -22.24
N ASN A 264 10.57 21.78 -23.31
CA ASN A 264 11.14 22.05 -24.62
C ASN A 264 10.73 23.44 -25.15
N ASP A 265 9.47 23.83 -25.00
CA ASP A 265 9.00 25.16 -25.43
C ASP A 265 9.73 26.28 -24.70
N ILE A 266 9.96 26.14 -23.37
CA ILE A 266 10.74 27.09 -22.57
C ILE A 266 12.18 27.22 -23.09
N TYR A 267 12.85 26.08 -23.29
CA TYR A 267 14.24 26.10 -23.80
C TYR A 267 14.35 26.60 -25.24
N ASN A 268 13.35 26.33 -26.09
CA ASN A 268 13.31 26.86 -27.46
C ASN A 268 13.16 28.38 -27.49
N LEU A 269 12.37 28.95 -26.54
CA LEU A 269 12.29 30.39 -26.37
C LEU A 269 13.54 30.99 -25.72
N GLY A 270 14.24 30.20 -24.87
CA GLY A 270 15.39 30.63 -24.07
C GLY A 270 15.06 31.59 -22.92
N LYS A 271 13.80 31.78 -22.60
CA LYS A 271 13.30 32.71 -21.58
C LYS A 271 12.05 32.15 -20.92
N VAL A 272 11.84 32.47 -19.65
CA VAL A 272 10.63 32.13 -18.87
C VAL A 272 10.40 33.18 -17.78
N SER A 273 9.18 33.55 -17.47
CA SER A 273 8.93 34.47 -16.35
C SER A 273 9.03 33.76 -15.00
N ARG A 274 9.30 34.52 -13.93
CA ARG A 274 9.33 33.97 -12.55
C ARG A 274 8.00 33.34 -12.17
N GLU A 275 6.87 33.93 -12.55
CA GLU A 275 5.54 33.41 -12.30
C GLU A 275 5.28 32.08 -13.01
N GLN A 276 5.75 31.97 -14.26
CA GLN A 276 5.68 30.73 -15.03
C GLN A 276 6.51 29.61 -14.39
N VAL A 277 7.73 29.91 -13.88
CA VAL A 277 8.54 28.92 -13.14
C VAL A 277 7.83 28.47 -11.87
N GLN A 278 7.25 29.40 -11.10
CA GLN A 278 6.47 29.06 -9.90
C GLN A 278 5.22 28.21 -10.22
N THR A 279 4.57 28.50 -11.35
CA THR A 279 3.42 27.72 -11.83
C THR A 279 3.82 26.31 -12.24
N PHE A 280 4.95 26.18 -12.94
CA PHE A 280 5.48 24.88 -13.33
C PHE A 280 5.84 24.00 -12.12
N ALA A 281 6.32 24.59 -11.03
CA ALA A 281 6.74 23.89 -9.82
C ALA A 281 5.56 23.41 -8.93
N LYS A 282 4.36 23.91 -9.15
CA LYS A 282 3.12 23.50 -8.46
C LYS A 282 2.48 22.30 -9.11
#